data_c765d2cd051fb6005fd4f42f0c79937e
#
_entry.id   c765d2cd051fb6005fd4f42f0c79937e
#
_cell.length_a   1.000
_cell.length_b   1.000
_cell.length_c   1.000
_cell.angle_alpha   90.00
_cell.angle_beta   90.00
_cell.angle_gamma   90.00
#
_symmetry.space_group_name_H-M   'P 1'
#
loop_
_entity.id
_entity.type
_entity.pdbx_description
1 polymer ?
#
loop_
_entity_poly.entity_id
_entity_poly.type
_entity_poly.pdbx_seq_one_letter_code
_entity_poly.pdbx_strand_id
1 'polypeptide(L)' 'MITEAQKQKILAAIAANRANYPSDAKHAASLAISTSVYSAIKNGQTDKALSDANWISIARKLGVNLRGEMEWKAANDPDL' A
#
# COMPACT_ATOMS: atom_id res chain seq x y z
N MET A 1 -0.89 11.02 -8.10
CA MET A 1 -1.94 10.00 -7.99
C MET A 1 -1.35 8.61 -8.04
N ILE A 2 -1.82 7.74 -7.16
CA ILE A 2 -1.33 6.37 -7.15
C ILE A 2 -2.06 5.54 -8.21
N THR A 3 -1.31 4.69 -8.92
CA THR A 3 -1.87 3.87 -10.00
C THR A 3 -2.38 2.53 -9.46
N GLU A 4 -3.19 1.85 -10.26
CA GLU A 4 -3.65 0.51 -9.89
C GLU A 4 -2.48 -0.47 -9.75
N ALA A 5 -1.48 -0.37 -10.62
CA ALA A 5 -0.28 -1.19 -10.53
C ALA A 5 0.44 -0.98 -9.19
N GLN A 6 0.54 0.27 -8.76
CA GLN A 6 1.15 0.59 -7.46
C GLN A 6 0.32 0.04 -6.31
N LYS A 7 -1.01 0.13 -6.38
CA LYS A 7 -1.89 -0.45 -5.37
C LYS A 7 -1.70 -1.97 -5.28
N GLN A 8 -1.62 -2.65 -6.41
CA GLN A 8 -1.40 -4.09 -6.42
C GLN A 8 -0.05 -4.47 -5.80
N LYS A 9 0.97 -3.67 -6.06
CA LYS A 9 2.28 -3.87 -5.45
C LYS A 9 2.20 -3.73 -3.93
N ILE A 10 1.47 -2.73 -3.45
CA ILE A 10 1.26 -2.53 -2.02
C ILE A 10 0.47 -3.69 -1.41
N LEU A 11 -0.57 -4.15 -2.09
CA LEU A 11 -1.37 -5.27 -1.61
C LEU A 11 -0.54 -6.55 -1.51
N ALA A 12 0.33 -6.80 -2.48
CA ALA A 12 1.24 -7.94 -2.42
C ALA A 12 2.17 -7.85 -1.20
N ALA A 13 2.67 -6.65 -0.91
CA ALA A 13 3.51 -6.42 0.26
C ALA A 13 2.73 -6.61 1.56
N ILE A 14 1.48 -6.16 1.60
CA ILE A 14 0.61 -6.37 2.76
C ILE A 14 0.44 -7.88 3.01
N ALA A 15 0.13 -8.63 1.96
CA ALA A 15 -0.05 -10.07 2.08
C ALA A 15 1.22 -10.77 2.59
N ALA A 16 2.38 -10.38 2.06
CA ALA A 16 3.64 -10.94 2.50
C ALA A 16 3.95 -10.60 3.96
N ASN A 17 3.58 -9.40 4.40
CA ASN A 17 3.86 -8.91 5.75
C ASN A 17 2.91 -9.50 6.79
N ARG A 18 1.77 -10.05 6.35
CA ARG A 18 0.72 -10.55 7.26
C ARG A 18 1.24 -11.60 8.23
N ALA A 19 2.17 -12.44 7.79
CA ALA A 19 2.71 -13.51 8.62
C ALA A 19 3.46 -13.03 9.87
N ASN A 20 3.85 -11.77 9.88
CA ASN A 20 4.57 -11.17 11.02
C ASN A 20 3.63 -10.76 12.16
N TYR A 21 2.33 -10.94 11.98
CA TYR A 21 1.33 -10.49 12.96
C TYR A 21 0.38 -11.63 13.31
N PRO A 22 -0.10 -11.66 14.57
CA PRO A 22 -0.95 -12.77 15.02
C PRO A 22 -2.39 -12.68 14.51
N SER A 23 -2.84 -11.51 14.05
CA SER A 23 -4.21 -11.31 13.60
C SER A 23 -4.30 -10.16 12.61
N ASP A 24 -5.41 -10.12 11.87
CA ASP A 24 -5.69 -9.01 10.96
C ASP A 24 -5.79 -7.69 11.71
N ALA A 25 -6.39 -7.70 12.90
CA ALA A 25 -6.52 -6.49 13.72
C ALA A 25 -5.15 -5.92 14.08
N LYS A 26 -4.21 -6.76 14.46
CA LYS A 26 -2.84 -6.34 14.78
C LYS A 26 -2.13 -5.81 13.54
N HIS A 27 -2.31 -6.47 12.41
CA HIS A 27 -1.72 -6.04 11.16
C HIS A 27 -2.27 -4.67 10.71
N ALA A 28 -3.60 -4.52 10.78
CA ALA A 28 -4.25 -3.25 10.45
C ALA A 28 -3.73 -2.12 11.34
N ALA A 29 -3.59 -2.39 12.64
CA ALA A 29 -3.06 -1.40 13.57
C ALA A 29 -1.64 -0.99 13.22
N SER A 30 -0.80 -1.91 12.78
CA SER A 30 0.56 -1.62 12.36
C SER A 30 0.60 -0.71 11.12
N LEU A 31 -0.42 -0.77 10.29
CA LEU A 31 -0.55 0.05 9.09
C LEU A 31 -1.31 1.36 9.37
N ALA A 32 -1.75 1.58 10.61
CA ALA A 32 -2.53 2.74 11.03
C ALA A 32 -3.85 2.89 10.27
N ILE A 33 -4.50 1.76 9.98
CA ILE A 33 -5.82 1.74 9.33
C ILE A 33 -6.80 0.92 10.20
N SER A 34 -8.10 1.17 9.98
CA SER A 34 -9.12 0.42 10.68
C SER A 34 -9.22 -1.01 10.15
N THR A 35 -9.78 -1.90 10.95
CA THR A 35 -10.02 -3.27 10.51
C THR A 35 -11.00 -3.33 9.34
N SER A 36 -11.97 -2.41 9.28
CA SER A 36 -12.91 -2.33 8.17
C SER A 36 -12.20 -2.00 6.87
N VAL A 37 -11.31 -1.00 6.89
CA VAL A 37 -10.51 -0.62 5.72
C VAL A 37 -9.58 -1.75 5.33
N TYR A 38 -8.93 -2.37 6.32
CA TYR A 38 -8.04 -3.51 6.07
C TYR A 38 -8.79 -4.63 5.35
N SER A 39 -9.98 -4.98 5.84
CA SER A 39 -10.79 -6.03 5.23
C SER A 39 -11.18 -5.67 3.79
N ALA A 40 -11.55 -4.41 3.56
CA ALA A 40 -11.96 -3.94 2.23
C ALA A 40 -10.80 -4.09 1.22
N ILE A 41 -9.60 -3.62 1.56
CA ILE A 41 -8.48 -3.70 0.64
C ILE A 41 -8.03 -5.14 0.45
N LYS A 42 -8.11 -5.96 1.49
CA LYS A 42 -7.78 -7.38 1.42
C LYS A 42 -8.70 -8.11 0.45
N ASN A 43 -9.95 -7.65 0.34
CA ASN A 43 -10.94 -8.22 -0.58
C ASN A 43 -10.93 -7.56 -1.96
N GLY A 44 -9.96 -6.72 -2.23
CA GLY A 44 -9.77 -6.12 -3.54
C GLY A 44 -10.51 -4.81 -3.76
N GLN A 45 -11.14 -4.25 -2.74
CA GLN A 45 -11.84 -2.96 -2.84
C GLN A 45 -10.84 -1.82 -2.67
N THR A 46 -10.11 -1.52 -3.74
CA THR A 46 -9.00 -0.58 -3.68
C THR A 46 -9.35 0.85 -4.06
N ASP A 47 -10.46 1.07 -4.74
CA ASP A 47 -10.81 2.39 -5.28
C ASP A 47 -11.48 3.31 -4.26
N LYS A 48 -12.05 2.77 -3.18
CA LYS A 48 -12.78 3.58 -2.20
C LYS A 48 -12.26 3.45 -0.77
N ALA A 49 -11.39 2.50 -0.51
CA ALA A 49 -10.99 2.17 0.85
C ALA A 49 -9.98 3.15 1.45
N LEU A 50 -9.10 3.69 0.63
CA LEU A 50 -8.01 4.54 1.11
C LEU A 50 -7.76 5.69 0.14
N SER A 51 -7.36 6.84 0.70
CA SER A 51 -6.85 7.95 -0.10
C SER A 51 -5.44 7.62 -0.60
N ASP A 52 -4.99 8.36 -1.61
CA ASP A 52 -3.61 8.21 -2.12
C ASP A 52 -2.58 8.40 -1.01
N ALA A 53 -2.80 9.39 -0.14
CA ALA A 53 -1.89 9.64 0.97
C ALA A 53 -1.79 8.43 1.90
N ASN A 54 -2.90 7.75 2.15
CA ASN A 54 -2.89 6.55 2.99
C ASN A 54 -2.18 5.39 2.31
N TRP A 55 -2.37 5.20 1.01
CA TRP A 55 -1.65 4.20 0.25
C TRP A 55 -0.13 4.42 0.33
N ILE A 56 0.29 5.66 0.15
CA ILE A 56 1.70 6.04 0.21
C ILE A 56 2.26 5.79 1.62
N SER A 57 1.50 6.13 2.65
CA SER A 57 1.90 5.90 4.04
C SER A 57 2.12 4.41 4.30
N ILE A 58 1.20 3.56 3.84
CA ILE A 58 1.34 2.10 3.99
C ILE A 58 2.58 1.61 3.25
N ALA A 59 2.79 2.08 2.04
CA ALA A 59 3.96 1.69 1.25
C ALA A 59 5.26 2.02 1.98
N ARG A 60 5.34 3.19 2.60
CA ARG A 60 6.52 3.58 3.37
C ARG A 60 6.73 2.65 4.58
N LYS A 61 5.67 2.31 5.28
CA LYS A 61 5.75 1.43 6.44
C LYS A 61 6.20 0.02 6.08
N LEU A 62 5.82 -0.43 4.90
CA LEU A 62 6.18 -1.76 4.41
C LEU A 62 7.49 -1.79 3.63
N GLY A 63 8.09 -0.62 3.38
CA GLY A 63 9.29 -0.53 2.58
C GLY A 63 9.07 -0.79 1.10
N VAL A 64 7.85 -0.58 0.61
CA VAL A 64 7.53 -0.75 -0.81
C VAL A 64 8.09 0.42 -1.59
N ASN A 65 8.85 0.12 -2.62
CA ASN A 65 9.45 1.14 -3.46
C ASN A 65 8.51 1.49 -4.62
N LEU A 66 7.70 2.50 -4.42
CA LEU A 66 6.79 2.97 -5.47
C LEU A 66 7.53 3.65 -6.62
N ARG A 67 8.74 4.14 -6.36
CA ARG A 67 9.53 4.77 -7.41
C ARG A 67 9.95 3.77 -8.47
N GLY A 68 10.03 2.49 -8.11
CA GLY A 68 10.31 1.44 -9.08
C GLY A 68 9.28 1.39 -10.20
N GLU A 69 8.02 1.69 -9.88
CA GLU A 69 6.95 1.73 -10.88
C GLU A 69 7.00 2.98 -11.75
N MET A 70 7.70 4.02 -11.28
CA MET A 70 7.75 5.32 -11.94
C MET A 70 9.15 5.65 -12.40
N GLU A 71 10.03 4.68 -12.46
CA GLU A 71 11.44 4.91 -12.72
C GLU A 71 11.68 5.60 -14.07
N TRP A 72 10.92 5.21 -15.08
CA TRP A 72 11.03 5.85 -16.38
C TRP A 72 10.63 7.33 -16.32
N LYS A 73 9.68 7.69 -15.46
CA LYS A 73 9.32 9.09 -15.25
C LYS A 73 10.42 9.84 -14.54
N ALA A 74 11.03 9.21 -13.56
CA ALA A 74 12.14 9.82 -12.84
C ALA A 74 13.30 10.15 -13.76
N ALA A 75 13.54 9.32 -14.77
CA ALA A 75 14.56 9.57 -15.75
C ALA A 75 14.26 10.80 -16.62
N ASN A 76 12.99 11.14 -16.79
CA ASN A 76 12.54 12.26 -17.60
C ASN A 76 12.12 13.46 -16.78
N ASP A 77 11.93 13.28 -15.49
CA ASP A 77 11.49 14.32 -14.56
C ASP A 77 12.44 14.33 -13.36
N PRO A 78 13.40 15.22 -13.34
CA PRO A 78 14.41 15.26 -12.29
C PRO A 78 13.86 15.58 -10.90
N ASP A 79 12.63 16.03 -10.80
CA ASP A 79 12.01 16.34 -9.51
C ASP A 79 11.53 15.09 -8.78
N LEU A 80 11.59 13.95 -9.43
CA LEU A 80 11.23 12.68 -8.80
C LEU A 80 12.47 11.93 -8.26
#